data_795bdc6010e3cf10a18df905697b22f8
#
_entry.id   795bdc6010e3cf10a18df905697b22f8
#
_cell.length_a   1.000
_cell.length_b   1.000
_cell.length_c   1.000
_cell.angle_alpha   90.00
_cell.angle_beta   90.00
_cell.angle_gamma   90.00
#
_symmetry.space_group_name_H-M   'P 1'
#
loop_
_entity.id
_entity.type
_entity.pdbx_description
1 polymer ?
#
loop_
_entity_poly.entity_id
_entity_poly.type
_entity_poly.pdbx_seq_one_letter_code
_entity_poly.pdbx_strand_id
1 'polypeptide(L)'
;MPDPTATSPGVLQVLVVDDDFMVASIHARFVERAPGFAVAGRAATGAEALEAVERLRPDLVLLDVHLPDLSGIEVLRRLRGRGDDVGVIVVTAAREVDTVRAAAAAGAAHYLVKPFEHEDLLARLEAFRAAHEALQGVDAPDQQHIDAVFAPLGRARAVLPKGLSPETAEAVLAALGEAGELSASEAAEVVGISRVSCRRYLEHFVEEGRATVRLRYGGTGRPERRYRTT
;
A
#
# COMPACT_ATOMS: atom_id res chain seq x y z
N MET A 1 -1.09 -35.42 -18.81
CA MET A 1 -0.33 -34.42 -18.04
C MET A 1 -1.23 -33.19 -17.95
N PRO A 2 -1.63 -32.71 -16.78
CA PRO A 2 -2.37 -31.46 -16.71
C PRO A 2 -1.46 -30.30 -17.13
N ASP A 3 -2.00 -29.39 -17.91
CA ASP A 3 -1.35 -28.17 -18.39
C ASP A 3 -0.96 -27.31 -17.17
N PRO A 4 0.32 -26.94 -16.98
CA PRO A 4 0.76 -26.15 -15.83
C PRO A 4 0.28 -24.68 -15.88
N THR A 5 -0.48 -24.29 -16.90
CA THR A 5 -0.99 -22.92 -17.10
C THR A 5 -2.46 -22.73 -16.75
N ALA A 6 -3.14 -23.75 -16.19
CA ALA A 6 -4.52 -23.59 -15.73
C ALA A 6 -4.57 -22.73 -14.46
N THR A 7 -4.59 -21.41 -14.63
CA THR A 7 -4.83 -20.44 -13.56
C THR A 7 -6.22 -20.67 -12.99
N SER A 8 -6.31 -21.00 -11.70
CA SER A 8 -7.60 -21.05 -11.01
C SER A 8 -8.26 -19.67 -11.09
N PRO A 9 -9.54 -19.57 -11.48
CA PRO A 9 -10.22 -18.28 -11.58
C PRO A 9 -10.18 -17.55 -10.21
N GLY A 10 -9.66 -16.35 -10.20
CA GLY A 10 -9.57 -15.49 -9.00
C GLY A 10 -8.21 -15.50 -8.28
N VAL A 11 -7.18 -16.20 -8.79
CA VAL A 11 -5.82 -16.15 -8.23
C VAL A 11 -4.91 -15.32 -9.13
N LEU A 12 -4.43 -14.18 -8.58
CA LEU A 12 -3.54 -13.25 -9.28
C LEU A 12 -2.11 -13.77 -9.33
N GLN A 13 -1.53 -13.75 -10.52
CA GLN A 13 -0.19 -14.25 -10.80
C GLN A 13 0.87 -13.17 -10.61
N VAL A 14 1.85 -13.43 -9.77
CA VAL A 14 2.89 -12.44 -9.40
C VAL A 14 4.26 -12.90 -9.90
N LEU A 15 4.92 -12.04 -10.67
CA LEU A 15 6.34 -12.19 -11.02
C LEU A 15 7.19 -11.45 -9.97
N VAL A 16 8.17 -12.12 -9.39
CA VAL A 16 9.11 -11.52 -8.43
C VAL A 16 10.44 -11.25 -9.13
N VAL A 17 10.88 -9.98 -9.12
CA VAL A 17 12.11 -9.54 -9.80
C VAL A 17 13.05 -8.90 -8.77
N ASP A 18 14.16 -9.57 -8.50
CA ASP A 18 15.19 -9.15 -7.54
C ASP A 18 16.48 -9.91 -7.86
N ASP A 19 17.63 -9.24 -7.92
CA ASP A 19 18.93 -9.84 -8.23
C ASP A 19 19.48 -10.68 -7.07
N ASP A 20 19.04 -10.41 -5.83
CA ASP A 20 19.34 -11.23 -4.67
C ASP A 20 18.34 -12.40 -4.57
N PHE A 21 18.83 -13.62 -4.86
CA PHE A 21 18.03 -14.85 -4.78
C PHE A 21 17.38 -15.07 -3.40
N MET A 22 18.04 -14.69 -2.31
CA MET A 22 17.49 -14.86 -0.95
C MET A 22 16.33 -13.88 -0.72
N VAL A 23 16.48 -12.63 -1.16
CA VAL A 23 15.44 -11.59 -1.09
C VAL A 23 14.26 -11.97 -1.97
N ALA A 24 14.50 -12.36 -3.22
CA ALA A 24 13.45 -12.88 -4.13
C ALA A 24 12.70 -14.06 -3.51
N SER A 25 13.39 -14.97 -2.81
CA SER A 25 12.77 -16.12 -2.15
C SER A 25 11.89 -15.72 -0.95
N ILE A 26 12.30 -14.70 -0.20
CA ILE A 26 11.51 -14.15 0.91
C ILE A 26 10.25 -13.48 0.35
N HIS A 27 10.37 -12.63 -0.67
CA HIS A 27 9.24 -11.97 -1.31
C HIS A 27 8.26 -12.99 -1.91
N ALA A 28 8.77 -14.03 -2.58
CA ALA A 28 7.93 -15.09 -3.10
C ALA A 28 7.13 -15.80 -1.99
N ARG A 29 7.74 -16.10 -0.85
CA ARG A 29 7.02 -16.67 0.31
C ARG A 29 5.97 -15.72 0.89
N PHE A 30 6.20 -14.43 0.85
CA PHE A 30 5.20 -13.44 1.28
C PHE A 30 4.00 -13.45 0.34
N VAL A 31 4.23 -13.50 -0.99
CA VAL A 31 3.17 -13.63 -2.00
C VAL A 31 2.39 -14.92 -1.82
N GLU A 32 3.06 -16.07 -1.65
CA GLU A 32 2.42 -17.39 -1.47
C GLU A 32 1.54 -17.47 -0.22
N ARG A 33 1.83 -16.65 0.81
CA ARG A 33 1.02 -16.55 2.03
C ARG A 33 -0.16 -15.56 1.89
N ALA A 34 -0.15 -14.72 0.86
CA ALA A 34 -1.22 -13.76 0.62
C ALA A 34 -2.41 -14.47 -0.05
N PRO A 35 -3.62 -14.43 0.54
CA PRO A 35 -4.80 -15.07 -0.05
C PRO A 35 -5.11 -14.48 -1.42
N GLY A 36 -5.34 -15.34 -2.42
CA GLY A 36 -5.69 -14.94 -3.78
C GLY A 36 -4.50 -14.52 -4.65
N PHE A 37 -3.26 -14.81 -4.22
CA PHE A 37 -2.04 -14.59 -5.00
C PHE A 37 -1.23 -15.88 -5.15
N ALA A 38 -0.52 -16.00 -6.28
CA ALA A 38 0.44 -17.08 -6.53
C ALA A 38 1.66 -16.54 -7.27
N VAL A 39 2.81 -17.18 -7.06
CA VAL A 39 4.04 -16.81 -7.76
C VAL A 39 4.07 -17.46 -9.13
N ALA A 40 3.99 -16.64 -10.19
CA ALA A 40 4.12 -17.08 -11.60
C ALA A 40 5.55 -17.42 -11.98
N GLY A 41 6.52 -16.73 -11.37
CA GLY A 41 7.94 -16.93 -11.67
C GLY A 41 8.83 -15.95 -10.92
N ARG A 42 10.14 -16.07 -11.18
CA ARG A 42 11.18 -15.17 -10.67
C ARG A 42 12.10 -14.76 -11.81
N ALA A 43 12.68 -13.57 -11.71
CA ALA A 43 13.71 -13.06 -12.61
C ALA A 43 14.78 -12.34 -11.77
N ALA A 44 16.04 -12.44 -12.20
CA ALA A 44 17.19 -11.81 -11.51
C ALA A 44 17.73 -10.57 -12.26
N THR A 45 17.25 -10.34 -13.47
CA THR A 45 17.69 -9.23 -14.33
C THR A 45 16.49 -8.53 -14.98
N GLY A 46 16.69 -7.31 -15.45
CA GLY A 46 15.66 -6.57 -16.17
C GLY A 46 15.30 -7.22 -17.50
N ALA A 47 16.25 -7.81 -18.21
CA ALA A 47 16.02 -8.54 -19.45
C ALA A 47 15.14 -9.78 -19.20
N GLU A 48 15.49 -10.60 -18.20
CA GLU A 48 14.68 -11.76 -17.79
C GLU A 48 13.27 -11.35 -17.35
N ALA A 49 13.14 -10.22 -16.65
CA ALA A 49 11.84 -9.69 -16.24
C ALA A 49 10.94 -9.38 -17.43
N LEU A 50 11.47 -8.68 -18.45
CA LEU A 50 10.73 -8.36 -19.68
C LEU A 50 10.29 -9.60 -20.43
N GLU A 51 11.17 -10.60 -20.57
CA GLU A 51 10.85 -11.90 -21.20
C GLU A 51 9.81 -12.69 -20.38
N ALA A 52 9.96 -12.68 -19.05
CA ALA A 52 9.03 -13.37 -18.17
C ALA A 52 7.62 -12.75 -18.20
N VAL A 53 7.48 -11.43 -18.25
CA VAL A 53 6.18 -10.76 -18.41
C VAL A 53 5.53 -11.17 -19.72
N GLU A 54 6.25 -11.17 -20.83
CA GLU A 54 5.72 -11.56 -22.14
C GLU A 54 5.26 -13.04 -22.17
N ARG A 55 6.04 -13.94 -21.57
CA ARG A 55 5.78 -15.38 -21.57
C ARG A 55 4.73 -15.79 -20.55
N LEU A 56 4.81 -15.28 -19.30
CA LEU A 56 3.99 -15.73 -18.18
C LEU A 56 2.70 -14.92 -18.02
N ARG A 57 2.63 -13.74 -18.65
CA ARG A 57 1.48 -12.83 -18.53
C ARG A 57 1.00 -12.64 -17.08
N PRO A 58 1.89 -12.25 -16.15
CA PRO A 58 1.50 -12.05 -14.76
C PRO A 58 0.53 -10.87 -14.64
N ASP A 59 -0.29 -10.89 -13.59
CA ASP A 59 -1.16 -9.77 -13.24
C ASP A 59 -0.38 -8.65 -12.54
N LEU A 60 0.70 -9.03 -11.84
CA LEU A 60 1.50 -8.14 -11.00
C LEU A 60 2.99 -8.49 -11.05
N VAL A 61 3.83 -7.46 -11.04
CA VAL A 61 5.29 -7.60 -10.89
C VAL A 61 5.74 -6.93 -9.61
N LEU A 62 6.42 -7.66 -8.72
CA LEU A 62 7.22 -7.08 -7.63
C LEU A 62 8.61 -6.81 -8.19
N LEU A 63 9.01 -5.54 -8.30
CA LEU A 63 10.15 -5.12 -9.08
C LEU A 63 11.17 -4.35 -8.24
N ASP A 64 12.37 -4.90 -8.07
CA ASP A 64 13.47 -4.10 -7.52
C ASP A 64 13.96 -3.06 -8.53
N VAL A 65 14.39 -1.91 -8.02
CA VAL A 65 15.02 -0.84 -8.80
C VAL A 65 16.44 -1.20 -9.18
N HIS A 66 17.18 -1.84 -8.28
CA HIS A 66 18.61 -2.14 -8.47
C HIS A 66 18.78 -3.53 -9.07
N LEU A 67 18.78 -3.61 -10.41
CA LEU A 67 19.07 -4.83 -11.15
C LEU A 67 20.43 -4.68 -11.88
N PRO A 68 21.13 -5.76 -12.18
CA PRO A 68 22.51 -5.71 -12.67
C PRO A 68 22.67 -5.17 -14.10
N ASP A 69 21.63 -5.24 -14.92
CA ASP A 69 21.63 -4.88 -16.34
C ASP A 69 20.86 -3.60 -16.65
N LEU A 70 19.64 -3.50 -16.12
CA LEU A 70 18.72 -2.37 -16.32
C LEU A 70 18.15 -1.95 -14.96
N SER A 71 17.93 -0.65 -14.74
CA SER A 71 17.17 -0.27 -13.54
C SER A 71 15.71 -0.74 -13.65
N GLY A 72 15.10 -1.11 -12.52
CA GLY A 72 13.67 -1.49 -12.51
C GLY A 72 12.76 -0.39 -13.05
N ILE A 73 13.12 0.89 -12.88
CA ILE A 73 12.40 2.01 -13.49
C ILE A 73 12.47 1.96 -15.02
N GLU A 74 13.60 1.58 -15.58
CA GLU A 74 13.74 1.41 -17.03
C GLU A 74 12.94 0.20 -17.52
N VAL A 75 12.92 -0.91 -16.76
CA VAL A 75 12.05 -2.07 -17.05
C VAL A 75 10.59 -1.62 -17.11
N LEU A 76 10.12 -0.89 -16.10
CA LEU A 76 8.75 -0.37 -16.05
C LEU A 76 8.42 0.54 -17.26
N ARG A 77 9.34 1.45 -17.62
CA ARG A 77 9.16 2.31 -18.80
C ARG A 77 9.04 1.50 -20.10
N ARG A 78 9.85 0.44 -20.24
CA ARG A 78 9.80 -0.44 -21.43
C ARG A 78 8.51 -1.23 -21.50
N LEU A 79 7.98 -1.70 -20.37
CA LEU A 79 6.67 -2.35 -20.32
C LEU A 79 5.59 -1.39 -20.81
N ARG A 80 5.52 -0.19 -20.25
CA ARG A 80 4.55 0.84 -20.69
C ARG A 80 4.72 1.26 -22.14
N GLY A 81 5.98 1.37 -22.63
CA GLY A 81 6.28 1.69 -24.03
C GLY A 81 5.85 0.61 -25.02
N ARG A 82 5.65 -0.64 -24.55
CA ARG A 82 5.09 -1.75 -25.34
C ARG A 82 3.57 -1.87 -25.22
N GLY A 83 2.92 -0.98 -24.46
CA GLY A 83 1.47 -1.06 -24.17
C GLY A 83 1.11 -2.16 -23.18
N ASP A 84 2.06 -2.61 -22.37
CA ASP A 84 1.81 -3.62 -21.35
C ASP A 84 1.30 -2.93 -20.06
N ASP A 85 0.08 -3.27 -19.64
CA ASP A 85 -0.61 -2.68 -18.50
C ASP A 85 -0.46 -3.49 -17.21
N VAL A 86 0.48 -4.47 -17.19
CA VAL A 86 0.76 -5.27 -15.98
C VAL A 86 0.95 -4.37 -14.76
N GLY A 87 0.34 -4.75 -13.63
CA GLY A 87 0.54 -4.05 -12.36
C GLY A 87 1.99 -4.11 -11.91
N VAL A 88 2.54 -3.03 -11.37
CA VAL A 88 3.91 -3.02 -10.85
C VAL A 88 3.96 -2.41 -9.46
N ILE A 89 4.45 -3.18 -8.49
CA ILE A 89 4.87 -2.69 -7.17
C ILE A 89 6.39 -2.60 -7.19
N VAL A 90 6.92 -1.39 -7.06
CA VAL A 90 8.36 -1.16 -6.94
C VAL A 90 8.79 -1.46 -5.51
N VAL A 91 9.79 -2.33 -5.33
CA VAL A 91 10.30 -2.79 -4.03
C VAL A 91 11.80 -2.54 -3.97
N THR A 92 12.27 -1.56 -3.19
CA THR A 92 13.68 -1.15 -3.26
C THR A 92 14.19 -0.53 -1.95
N ALA A 93 15.51 -0.56 -1.74
CA ALA A 93 16.16 0.17 -0.66
C ALA A 93 16.25 1.70 -0.93
N ALA A 94 16.00 2.15 -2.17
CA ALA A 94 16.07 3.55 -2.56
C ALA A 94 14.96 4.37 -1.88
N ARG A 95 15.36 5.45 -1.22
CA ARG A 95 14.47 6.41 -0.55
C ARG A 95 14.57 7.81 -1.17
N GLU A 96 15.35 7.95 -2.25
CA GLU A 96 15.53 9.22 -2.92
C GLU A 96 14.20 9.65 -3.58
N VAL A 97 13.86 10.91 -3.37
CA VAL A 97 12.62 11.51 -3.88
C VAL A 97 12.53 11.37 -5.41
N ASP A 98 13.66 11.46 -6.10
CA ASP A 98 13.70 11.36 -7.55
C ASP A 98 13.38 9.95 -8.05
N THR A 99 13.82 8.90 -7.34
CA THR A 99 13.47 7.50 -7.66
C THR A 99 11.98 7.25 -7.44
N VAL A 100 11.42 7.76 -6.34
CA VAL A 100 9.97 7.64 -6.06
C VAL A 100 9.15 8.37 -7.13
N ARG A 101 9.56 9.60 -7.51
CA ARG A 101 8.91 10.37 -8.58
C ARG A 101 9.00 9.67 -9.94
N ALA A 102 10.16 9.10 -10.26
CA ALA A 102 10.36 8.37 -11.50
C ALA A 102 9.49 7.12 -11.58
N ALA A 103 9.34 6.36 -10.48
CA ALA A 103 8.45 5.21 -10.39
C ALA A 103 6.98 5.61 -10.60
N ALA A 104 6.53 6.65 -9.92
CA ALA A 104 5.16 7.17 -10.06
C ALA A 104 4.89 7.67 -11.48
N ALA A 105 5.82 8.45 -12.07
CA ALA A 105 5.70 8.96 -13.44
C ALA A 105 5.73 7.84 -14.49
N ALA A 106 6.39 6.72 -14.21
CA ALA A 106 6.41 5.54 -15.06
C ALA A 106 5.18 4.64 -14.89
N GLY A 107 4.24 4.97 -14.01
CA GLY A 107 3.00 4.23 -13.81
C GLY A 107 3.15 3.01 -12.89
N ALA A 108 4.01 3.08 -11.87
CA ALA A 108 4.01 2.12 -10.78
C ALA A 108 2.69 2.21 -10.00
N ALA A 109 2.07 1.07 -9.72
CA ALA A 109 0.86 1.02 -8.90
C ALA A 109 1.18 1.36 -7.44
N HIS A 110 2.30 0.82 -6.94
CA HIS A 110 2.72 1.03 -5.56
C HIS A 110 4.25 1.09 -5.43
N TYR A 111 4.71 1.63 -4.30
CA TYR A 111 6.12 1.70 -3.94
C TYR A 111 6.32 1.19 -2.51
N LEU A 112 7.33 0.32 -2.29
CA LEU A 112 7.63 -0.28 -1.00
C LEU A 112 9.13 -0.18 -0.72
N VAL A 113 9.48 0.39 0.43
CA VAL A 113 10.89 0.62 0.81
C VAL A 113 11.39 -0.49 1.71
N LYS A 114 12.48 -1.16 1.32
CA LYS A 114 13.19 -2.17 2.13
C LYS A 114 13.95 -1.48 3.30
N PRO A 115 14.00 -2.10 4.51
CA PRO A 115 13.31 -3.31 4.91
C PRO A 115 11.84 -3.03 5.25
N PHE A 116 10.96 -4.01 4.96
CA PHE A 116 9.53 -3.97 5.26
C PHE A 116 9.08 -5.31 5.85
N GLU A 117 7.97 -5.30 6.57
CA GLU A 117 7.37 -6.49 7.14
C GLU A 117 6.39 -7.14 6.14
N HIS A 118 6.00 -8.39 6.43
CA HIS A 118 5.02 -9.11 5.60
C HIS A 118 3.72 -8.35 5.42
N GLU A 119 3.23 -7.71 6.48
CA GLU A 119 2.00 -6.93 6.52
C GLU A 119 2.04 -5.72 5.57
N ASP A 120 3.21 -5.11 5.40
CA ASP A 120 3.41 -3.98 4.49
C ASP A 120 3.21 -4.39 3.02
N LEU A 121 3.75 -5.55 2.63
CA LEU A 121 3.55 -6.10 1.29
C LEU A 121 2.11 -6.57 1.11
N LEU A 122 1.54 -7.28 2.10
CA LEU A 122 0.17 -7.76 2.06
C LEU A 122 -0.83 -6.62 1.81
N ALA A 123 -0.66 -5.49 2.51
CA ALA A 123 -1.52 -4.32 2.31
C ALA A 123 -1.48 -3.78 0.87
N ARG A 124 -0.30 -3.80 0.18
CA ARG A 124 -0.18 -3.37 -1.23
C ARG A 124 -0.80 -4.38 -2.18
N LEU A 125 -0.63 -5.68 -1.90
CA LEU A 125 -1.24 -6.75 -2.68
C LEU A 125 -2.78 -6.66 -2.60
N GLU A 126 -3.34 -6.48 -1.41
CA GLU A 126 -4.78 -6.32 -1.22
C GLU A 126 -5.33 -5.07 -1.92
N ALA A 127 -4.62 -3.93 -1.83
CA ALA A 127 -5.01 -2.71 -2.52
C ALA A 127 -4.96 -2.89 -4.05
N PHE A 128 -3.92 -3.56 -4.58
CA PHE A 128 -3.84 -3.90 -5.99
C PHE A 128 -5.00 -4.79 -6.42
N ARG A 129 -5.31 -5.86 -5.66
CA ARG A 129 -6.42 -6.76 -5.96
C ARG A 129 -7.75 -6.02 -6.01
N ALA A 130 -8.03 -5.17 -5.01
CA ALA A 130 -9.26 -4.40 -4.97
C ALA A 130 -9.41 -3.47 -6.20
N ALA A 131 -8.34 -2.80 -6.62
CA ALA A 131 -8.32 -1.97 -7.81
C ALA A 131 -8.47 -2.80 -9.10
N HIS A 132 -7.83 -3.96 -9.17
CA HIS A 132 -7.90 -4.88 -10.30
C HIS A 132 -9.31 -5.46 -10.46
N GLU A 133 -9.92 -5.95 -9.38
CA GLU A 133 -11.30 -6.47 -9.36
C GLU A 133 -12.34 -5.40 -9.73
N ALA A 134 -12.15 -4.16 -9.28
CA ALA A 134 -13.06 -3.04 -9.59
C ALA A 134 -13.12 -2.71 -11.09
N LEU A 135 -12.08 -3.04 -11.86
CA LEU A 135 -12.03 -2.82 -13.31
C LEU A 135 -12.45 -4.05 -14.12
N GLN A 136 -12.49 -5.24 -13.52
CA GLN A 136 -12.86 -6.46 -14.22
C GLN A 136 -14.38 -6.57 -14.41
N GLY A 137 -14.81 -6.76 -15.66
CA GLY A 137 -16.20 -7.08 -16.00
C GLY A 137 -17.17 -5.90 -15.94
N VAL A 138 -16.68 -4.67 -15.92
CA VAL A 138 -17.51 -3.47 -15.89
C VAL A 138 -17.36 -2.69 -17.20
N ASP A 139 -18.38 -2.78 -18.08
CA ASP A 139 -18.41 -2.03 -19.34
C ASP A 139 -18.53 -0.50 -19.13
N ALA A 140 -19.09 -0.07 -17.98
CA ALA A 140 -19.20 1.34 -17.59
C ALA A 140 -19.01 1.45 -16.06
N PRO A 141 -17.78 1.77 -15.58
CA PRO A 141 -17.53 1.91 -14.16
C PRO A 141 -18.31 3.11 -13.58
N ASP A 142 -19.02 2.86 -12.48
CA ASP A 142 -19.64 3.93 -11.69
C ASP A 142 -18.60 4.63 -10.79
N GLN A 143 -19.02 5.67 -10.06
CA GLN A 143 -18.11 6.44 -9.22
C GLN A 143 -17.44 5.59 -8.14
N GLN A 144 -18.11 4.54 -7.63
CA GLN A 144 -17.53 3.66 -6.60
C GLN A 144 -16.38 2.82 -7.17
N HIS A 145 -16.51 2.32 -8.39
CA HIS A 145 -15.44 1.60 -9.09
C HIS A 145 -14.25 2.53 -9.37
N ILE A 146 -14.53 3.76 -9.81
CA ILE A 146 -13.50 4.78 -10.07
C ILE A 146 -12.78 5.11 -8.76
N ASP A 147 -13.50 5.38 -7.68
CA ASP A 147 -12.91 5.71 -6.39
C ASP A 147 -12.05 4.56 -5.82
N ALA A 148 -12.42 3.28 -6.07
CA ALA A 148 -11.63 2.13 -5.67
C ALA A 148 -10.27 2.08 -6.40
N VAL A 149 -10.23 2.42 -7.69
CA VAL A 149 -9.00 2.45 -8.49
C VAL A 149 -8.07 3.60 -8.08
N PHE A 150 -8.65 4.76 -7.77
CA PHE A 150 -7.90 5.96 -7.37
C PHE A 150 -7.81 6.13 -5.85
N ALA A 151 -8.27 5.13 -5.08
CA ALA A 151 -8.14 5.19 -3.62
C ALA A 151 -6.66 5.35 -3.23
N PRO A 152 -6.29 6.40 -2.49
CA PRO A 152 -4.93 6.53 -2.00
C PRO A 152 -4.62 5.31 -1.12
N LEU A 153 -3.41 4.77 -1.24
CA LEU A 153 -2.88 3.70 -0.36
C LEU A 153 -2.98 3.98 1.15
N GLY A 154 -3.37 5.18 1.54
CA GLY A 154 -3.59 5.59 2.92
C GLY A 154 -4.84 5.02 3.59
N ARG A 155 -5.65 4.18 2.90
CA ARG A 155 -6.74 3.41 3.55
C ARG A 155 -6.41 1.94 3.80
N ALA A 156 -5.33 1.40 3.21
CA ALA A 156 -4.76 0.16 3.73
C ALA A 156 -4.22 0.48 5.13
N ARG A 157 -4.79 -0.16 6.18
CA ARG A 157 -4.45 -0.04 7.61
C ARG A 157 -3.05 0.56 7.81
N ALA A 158 -2.99 1.86 8.13
CA ALA A 158 -1.75 2.48 8.52
C ALA A 158 -1.14 1.62 9.63
N VAL A 159 0.10 1.24 9.48
CA VAL A 159 0.83 0.50 10.53
C VAL A 159 0.88 1.44 11.73
N LEU A 160 -0.01 1.18 12.69
CA LEU A 160 -0.09 1.98 13.90
C LEU A 160 1.26 1.92 14.63
N PRO A 161 1.78 3.05 15.12
CA PRO A 161 3.00 3.08 15.90
C PRO A 161 2.97 2.08 17.04
N LYS A 162 4.11 1.46 17.39
CA LYS A 162 4.22 0.49 18.50
C LYS A 162 3.43 0.97 19.73
N GLY A 163 2.50 0.10 20.19
CA GLY A 163 1.65 0.36 21.36
C GLY A 163 0.33 1.07 21.05
N LEU A 164 -0.06 1.19 19.79
CA LEU A 164 -1.41 1.54 19.36
C LEU A 164 -2.09 0.29 18.74
N SER A 165 -3.36 0.05 19.06
CA SER A 165 -4.13 -1.07 18.50
C SER A 165 -5.14 -0.57 17.45
N PRO A 166 -5.43 -1.37 16.41
CA PRO A 166 -6.41 -1.01 15.38
C PRO A 166 -7.80 -0.75 15.95
N GLU A 167 -8.25 -1.58 16.90
CA GLU A 167 -9.57 -1.49 17.50
C GLU A 167 -9.75 -0.16 18.24
N THR A 168 -8.72 0.25 18.99
CA THR A 168 -8.73 1.55 19.70
C THR A 168 -8.64 2.72 18.72
N ALA A 169 -7.90 2.59 17.62
CA ALA A 169 -7.80 3.61 16.58
C ALA A 169 -9.17 3.85 15.94
N GLU A 170 -9.90 2.80 15.59
CA GLU A 170 -11.25 2.88 15.04
C GLU A 170 -12.22 3.54 16.04
N ALA A 171 -12.17 3.16 17.32
CA ALA A 171 -13.00 3.76 18.37
C ALA A 171 -12.72 5.27 18.55
N VAL A 172 -11.46 5.69 18.53
CA VAL A 172 -11.09 7.12 18.63
C VAL A 172 -11.57 7.91 17.41
N LEU A 173 -11.46 7.35 16.21
CA LEU A 173 -11.97 8.00 15.00
C LEU A 173 -13.49 8.09 14.97
N ALA A 174 -14.19 7.04 15.37
CA ALA A 174 -15.65 7.04 15.46
C ALA A 174 -16.12 8.12 16.44
N ALA A 175 -15.53 8.17 17.63
CA ALA A 175 -15.83 9.20 18.62
C ALA A 175 -15.60 10.62 18.09
N LEU A 176 -14.50 10.82 17.34
CA LEU A 176 -14.17 12.12 16.73
C LEU A 176 -15.17 12.50 15.64
N GLY A 177 -15.60 11.52 14.81
CA GLY A 177 -16.60 11.71 13.75
C GLY A 177 -17.98 12.06 14.30
N GLU A 178 -18.43 11.38 15.36
CA GLU A 178 -19.73 11.62 16.00
C GLU A 178 -19.80 12.97 16.69
N ALA A 179 -18.76 13.38 17.41
CA ALA A 179 -18.71 14.63 18.15
C ALA A 179 -18.32 15.86 17.29
N GLY A 180 -17.80 15.62 16.08
CA GLY A 180 -17.30 16.65 15.17
C GLY A 180 -15.97 17.26 15.58
N GLU A 181 -15.76 17.56 16.86
CA GLU A 181 -14.52 18.12 17.40
C GLU A 181 -14.35 17.73 18.89
N LEU A 182 -13.19 17.14 19.24
CA LEU A 182 -12.86 16.74 20.61
C LEU A 182 -11.43 17.16 21.00
N SER A 183 -11.23 17.38 22.31
CA SER A 183 -9.90 17.36 22.90
C SER A 183 -9.45 15.93 23.20
N ALA A 184 -8.14 15.74 23.45
CA ALA A 184 -7.62 14.42 23.84
C ALA A 184 -8.20 13.91 25.18
N SER A 185 -8.66 14.79 26.06
CA SER A 185 -9.31 14.41 27.31
C SER A 185 -10.73 13.91 27.06
N GLU A 186 -11.53 14.67 26.31
CA GLU A 186 -12.91 14.29 25.96
C GLU A 186 -12.96 12.99 25.16
N ALA A 187 -12.09 12.83 24.15
CA ALA A 187 -12.02 11.59 23.37
C ALA A 187 -11.56 10.39 24.23
N ALA A 188 -10.66 10.61 25.19
CA ALA A 188 -10.22 9.58 26.13
C ALA A 188 -11.36 9.10 27.03
N GLU A 189 -12.22 9.99 27.49
CA GLU A 189 -13.41 9.67 28.29
C GLU A 189 -14.42 8.84 27.47
N VAL A 190 -14.69 9.24 26.22
CA VAL A 190 -15.62 8.52 25.33
C VAL A 190 -15.14 7.10 25.03
N VAL A 191 -13.83 6.94 24.76
CA VAL A 191 -13.26 5.65 24.35
C VAL A 191 -12.86 4.76 25.53
N GLY A 192 -12.75 5.34 26.75
CA GLY A 192 -12.38 4.60 27.95
C GLY A 192 -10.87 4.29 28.03
N ILE A 193 -10.00 5.15 27.48
CA ILE A 193 -8.54 5.01 27.51
C ILE A 193 -7.86 6.18 28.20
N SER A 194 -6.54 6.07 28.45
CA SER A 194 -5.81 7.19 29.04
C SER A 194 -5.72 8.37 28.06
N ARG A 195 -5.76 9.62 28.60
CA ARG A 195 -5.56 10.83 27.80
C ARG A 195 -4.24 10.80 27.01
N VAL A 196 -3.19 10.21 27.57
CA VAL A 196 -1.88 10.12 26.91
C VAL A 196 -1.97 9.18 25.71
N SER A 197 -2.62 8.03 25.87
CA SER A 197 -2.84 7.08 24.77
C SER A 197 -3.73 7.71 23.70
N CYS A 198 -4.85 8.30 24.06
CA CYS A 198 -5.78 8.95 23.13
C CYS A 198 -5.09 10.05 22.32
N ARG A 199 -4.26 10.88 22.97
CA ARG A 199 -3.48 11.92 22.30
C ARG A 199 -2.55 11.32 21.24
N ARG A 200 -1.90 10.18 21.51
CA ARG A 200 -1.02 9.51 20.51
C ARG A 200 -1.79 9.07 19.27
N TYR A 201 -3.02 8.54 19.43
CA TYR A 201 -3.89 8.23 18.30
C TYR A 201 -4.28 9.47 17.51
N LEU A 202 -4.71 10.54 18.18
CA LEU A 202 -5.13 11.79 17.54
C LEU A 202 -3.97 12.48 16.80
N GLU A 203 -2.76 12.49 17.37
CA GLU A 203 -1.57 13.03 16.71
C GLU A 203 -1.19 12.19 15.47
N HIS A 204 -1.27 10.87 15.56
CA HIS A 204 -1.07 9.97 14.44
C HIS A 204 -2.10 10.24 13.31
N PHE A 205 -3.37 10.42 13.62
CA PHE A 205 -4.38 10.78 12.63
C PHE A 205 -4.14 12.14 11.97
N VAL A 206 -3.55 13.09 12.67
CA VAL A 206 -3.15 14.38 12.11
C VAL A 206 -1.96 14.20 11.14
N GLU A 207 -0.97 13.37 11.49
CA GLU A 207 0.16 13.04 10.64
C GLU A 207 -0.29 12.32 9.35
N GLU A 208 -1.33 11.48 9.44
CA GLU A 208 -1.94 10.80 8.30
C GLU A 208 -2.92 11.66 7.48
N GLY A 209 -3.18 12.90 7.90
CA GLY A 209 -4.17 13.76 7.24
C GLY A 209 -5.63 13.34 7.44
N ARG A 210 -5.92 12.39 8.35
CA ARG A 210 -7.26 11.91 8.72
C ARG A 210 -7.95 12.80 9.74
N ALA A 211 -7.18 13.64 10.42
CA ALA A 211 -7.68 14.65 11.36
C ALA A 211 -6.91 15.95 11.21
N THR A 212 -7.54 17.03 11.63
CA THR A 212 -6.90 18.34 11.76
C THR A 212 -6.88 18.77 13.22
N VAL A 213 -5.86 19.55 13.62
CA VAL A 213 -5.74 20.10 14.96
C VAL A 213 -5.85 21.61 14.95
N ARG A 214 -6.65 22.15 15.87
CA ARG A 214 -6.75 23.59 16.14
C ARG A 214 -6.36 23.88 17.58
N LEU A 215 -5.78 25.04 17.82
CA LEU A 215 -5.53 25.54 19.17
C LEU A 215 -6.71 26.42 19.61
N ARG A 216 -7.35 26.03 20.69
CA ARG A 216 -8.37 26.87 21.36
C ARG A 216 -7.74 27.65 22.47
N TYR A 217 -7.75 28.96 22.34
CA TYR A 217 -7.31 29.89 23.37
C TYR A 217 -8.53 30.29 24.19
N GLY A 218 -8.56 29.94 25.47
CA GLY A 218 -9.67 30.26 26.36
C GLY A 218 -9.22 30.23 27.82
N GLY A 219 -9.07 31.40 28.44
CA GLY A 219 -8.71 31.53 29.85
C GLY A 219 -7.20 31.54 30.15
N THR A 220 -6.88 31.61 31.46
CA THR A 220 -5.52 31.52 32.01
C THR A 220 -5.01 30.10 31.95
N GLY A 221 -4.22 29.73 30.89
CA GLY A 221 -3.64 28.40 30.76
C GLY A 221 -2.99 28.17 29.40
N ARG A 222 -2.39 26.97 29.21
CA ARG A 222 -1.89 26.53 27.91
C ARG A 222 -3.06 26.35 26.93
N PRO A 223 -2.91 26.73 25.64
CA PRO A 223 -3.91 26.47 24.60
C PRO A 223 -4.30 24.98 24.55
N GLU A 224 -5.59 24.70 24.46
CA GLU A 224 -6.11 23.37 24.32
C GLU A 224 -6.08 22.95 22.87
N ARG A 225 -5.58 21.74 22.59
CA ARG A 225 -5.63 21.14 21.24
C ARG A 225 -6.99 20.50 21.02
N ARG A 226 -7.68 20.95 19.98
CA ARG A 226 -8.95 20.39 19.52
C ARG A 226 -8.72 19.67 18.20
N TYR A 227 -9.23 18.47 18.06
CA TYR A 227 -9.06 17.61 16.91
C TYR A 227 -10.41 17.43 16.21
N ARG A 228 -10.37 17.38 14.90
CA ARG A 228 -11.55 17.22 14.04
C ARG A 228 -11.19 16.30 12.88
N THR A 229 -12.10 15.42 12.42
CA THR A 229 -11.94 14.66 11.17
C THR A 229 -11.83 15.61 9.97
N THR A 230 -11.08 15.18 8.97
CA THR A 230 -10.87 15.93 7.72
C THR A 230 -12.05 15.76 6.78
#